data_d634d5e7c8ec3540e7887f35694b3a61
#
_entry.id   d634d5e7c8ec3540e7887f35694b3a61
#
_cell.length_a   1.000
_cell.length_b   1.000
_cell.length_c   1.000
_cell.angle_alpha   90.00
_cell.angle_beta   90.00
_cell.angle_gamma   90.00
#
_symmetry.space_group_name_H-M   'P 1'
#
loop_
_entity.id
_entity.type
_entity.pdbx_description
1 polymer ?
#
loop_
_entity_poly.entity_id
_entity_poly.type
_entity_poly.pdbx_seq_one_letter_code
_entity_poly.pdbx_strand_id
1 'polypeptide(L)'
;ANSPERPSLVDASASGTRLSLSGKVISRSGIPCGKALLDFWQADPNGAYDNRGYALRGHQFSGADGGYRLETVIPGLYPGRTRHIHVKVQTPGGPILTTQVYFPDEARNARDGIFDPRLLMKQTATENGVLVATFDFVVAG
;
A
#
# COMPACT_ATOMS: atom_id res chain seq x y z
N ALA A 1 -2.43 2.50 -14.57
CA ALA A 1 -3.69 2.24 -15.28
C ALA A 1 -3.74 0.84 -15.88
N ASN A 2 -2.58 0.28 -16.26
CA ASN A 2 -2.53 -1.04 -16.88
C ASN A 2 -1.87 -2.09 -15.99
N SER A 3 -1.85 -1.87 -14.67
CA SER A 3 -1.29 -2.85 -13.75
C SER A 3 -2.17 -4.12 -13.74
N PRO A 4 -1.59 -5.30 -13.42
CA PRO A 4 -2.40 -6.51 -13.32
C PRO A 4 -3.35 -6.45 -12.11
N GLU A 5 -4.52 -7.05 -12.26
CA GLU A 5 -5.45 -7.19 -11.14
C GLU A 5 -5.01 -8.37 -10.28
N ARG A 6 -4.45 -8.06 -9.10
CA ARG A 6 -3.98 -9.09 -8.16
C ARG A 6 -3.87 -8.53 -6.75
N PRO A 7 -4.31 -9.26 -5.71
CA PRO A 7 -4.14 -8.83 -4.32
C PRO A 7 -2.71 -9.07 -3.81
N SER A 8 -1.93 -9.92 -4.47
CA SER A 8 -0.55 -10.18 -4.11
C SER A 8 0.40 -9.62 -5.15
N LEU A 9 1.36 -8.80 -4.73
CA LEU A 9 2.42 -8.27 -5.58
C LEU A 9 3.64 -9.19 -5.62
N VAL A 10 3.57 -10.32 -4.93
CA VAL A 10 4.67 -11.24 -4.74
C VAL A 10 4.50 -12.44 -5.66
N ASP A 11 5.52 -12.76 -6.43
CA ASP A 11 5.60 -14.00 -7.18
C ASP A 11 6.60 -14.97 -6.54
N ALA A 12 6.80 -16.14 -7.16
CA ALA A 12 7.69 -17.17 -6.63
C ALA A 12 9.16 -16.73 -6.58
N SER A 13 9.54 -15.72 -7.35
CA SER A 13 10.93 -15.22 -7.40
C SER A 13 11.17 -14.07 -6.44
N ALA A 14 10.14 -13.55 -5.78
CA ALA A 14 10.28 -12.41 -4.89
C ALA A 14 11.10 -12.77 -3.65
N SER A 15 12.00 -11.88 -3.26
CA SER A 15 12.80 -12.00 -2.06
C SER A 15 12.40 -10.91 -1.05
N GLY A 16 12.97 -10.99 0.15
CA GLY A 16 12.74 -10.00 1.19
C GLY A 16 11.69 -10.42 2.21
N THR A 17 11.46 -9.55 3.18
CA THR A 17 10.50 -9.82 4.26
C THR A 17 9.08 -9.59 3.75
N ARG A 18 8.22 -10.58 3.97
CA ARG A 18 6.81 -10.50 3.55
C ARG A 18 6.02 -9.54 4.43
N LEU A 19 5.09 -8.83 3.79
CA LEU A 19 4.15 -7.92 4.44
C LEU A 19 2.73 -8.32 4.05
N SER A 20 1.86 -8.45 5.04
CA SER A 20 0.42 -8.57 4.83
C SER A 20 -0.23 -7.30 5.36
N LEU A 21 -0.73 -6.47 4.46
CA LEU A 21 -1.40 -5.21 4.77
C LEU A 21 -2.87 -5.35 4.47
N SER A 22 -3.70 -4.95 5.42
CA SER A 22 -5.15 -4.98 5.23
C SER A 22 -5.78 -3.74 5.83
N GLY A 23 -7.04 -3.49 5.49
CA GLY A 23 -7.77 -2.36 6.01
C GLY A 23 -9.03 -2.13 5.21
N LYS A 24 -9.54 -0.91 5.28
CA LYS A 24 -10.77 -0.53 4.60
C LYS A 24 -10.60 0.77 3.84
N VAL A 25 -11.45 0.92 2.82
CA VAL A 25 -11.67 2.20 2.15
C VAL A 25 -12.97 2.75 2.72
N ILE A 26 -12.89 3.92 3.35
CA ILE A 26 -14.06 4.55 3.99
C ILE A 26 -14.17 5.99 3.53
N SER A 27 -15.40 6.51 3.53
CA SER A 27 -15.63 7.93 3.26
C SER A 27 -15.29 8.75 4.51
N ARG A 28 -15.26 10.08 4.34
CA ARG A 28 -15.03 10.99 5.48
C ARG A 28 -16.09 10.87 6.57
N SER A 29 -17.27 10.40 6.23
CA SER A 29 -18.35 10.13 7.20
C SER A 29 -18.26 8.74 7.82
N GLY A 30 -17.26 7.95 7.48
CA GLY A 30 -17.04 6.62 8.06
C GLY A 30 -17.79 5.51 7.36
N ILE A 31 -18.35 5.76 6.18
CA ILE A 31 -19.12 4.76 5.42
C ILE A 31 -18.17 3.90 4.59
N PRO A 32 -18.24 2.56 4.70
CA PRO A 32 -17.41 1.68 3.88
C PRO A 32 -17.70 1.86 2.39
N CYS A 33 -16.63 1.87 1.58
CA CYS A 33 -16.71 2.06 0.14
C CYS A 33 -16.38 0.75 -0.58
N GLY A 34 -17.40 0.07 -1.09
CA GLY A 34 -17.22 -1.12 -1.91
C GLY A 34 -16.81 -0.78 -3.34
N LYS A 35 -16.14 -1.72 -4.01
CA LYS A 35 -15.70 -1.60 -5.40
C LYS A 35 -14.79 -0.40 -5.67
N ALA A 36 -14.09 0.10 -4.65
CA ALA A 36 -13.08 1.11 -4.83
C ALA A 36 -11.85 0.46 -5.49
N LEU A 37 -11.28 1.12 -6.47
CA LEU A 37 -10.04 0.68 -7.10
C LEU A 37 -8.87 1.08 -6.20
N LEU A 38 -8.00 0.12 -5.90
CA LEU A 38 -6.75 0.37 -5.19
C LEU A 38 -5.62 -0.14 -6.09
N ASP A 39 -4.78 0.77 -6.55
CA ASP A 39 -3.64 0.44 -7.42
C ASP A 39 -2.35 0.73 -6.66
N PHE A 40 -1.61 -0.33 -6.34
CA PHE A 40 -0.40 -0.27 -5.52
C PHE A 40 0.85 -0.42 -6.38
N TRP A 41 1.91 0.32 -6.01
CA TRP A 41 3.24 0.08 -6.57
C TRP A 41 4.30 0.49 -5.55
N GLN A 42 5.47 -0.17 -5.63
CA GLN A 42 6.53 0.04 -4.66
C GLN A 42 7.90 -0.34 -5.21
N ALA A 43 8.95 0.07 -4.48
CA ALA A 43 10.30 -0.39 -4.73
C ALA A 43 10.47 -1.86 -4.30
N ASP A 44 11.44 -2.54 -4.90
CA ASP A 44 11.83 -3.89 -4.47
C ASP A 44 12.62 -3.82 -3.14
N PRO A 45 13.00 -4.97 -2.54
CA PRO A 45 13.76 -4.94 -1.28
C PRO A 45 15.10 -4.23 -1.35
N ASN A 46 15.63 -3.99 -2.54
CA ASN A 46 16.87 -3.24 -2.75
C ASN A 46 16.63 -1.76 -3.02
N GLY A 47 15.40 -1.29 -3.00
CA GLY A 47 15.05 0.10 -3.23
C GLY A 47 14.86 0.50 -4.69
N ALA A 48 14.80 -0.45 -5.61
CA ALA A 48 14.64 -0.17 -7.03
C ALA A 48 13.19 -0.34 -7.48
N TYR A 49 12.77 0.50 -8.42
CA TYR A 49 11.45 0.40 -9.06
C TYR A 49 11.58 -0.26 -10.43
N ASP A 50 10.57 -1.07 -10.77
CA ASP A 50 10.43 -1.59 -12.12
C ASP A 50 9.67 -0.56 -12.97
N ASN A 51 10.39 0.13 -13.85
CA ASN A 51 9.82 1.15 -14.74
C ASN A 51 9.36 0.59 -16.08
N ARG A 52 9.57 -0.70 -16.36
CA ARG A 52 9.30 -1.32 -17.65
C ARG A 52 8.20 -2.36 -17.58
N GLY A 53 8.03 -3.00 -16.43
CA GLY A 53 7.05 -4.04 -16.21
C GLY A 53 6.17 -3.74 -15.02
N TYR A 54 5.61 -4.79 -14.44
CA TYR A 54 4.68 -4.68 -13.32
C TYR A 54 5.16 -5.43 -12.08
N ALA A 55 6.47 -5.61 -11.91
CA ALA A 55 7.00 -6.18 -10.69
C ALA A 55 6.62 -5.29 -9.51
N LEU A 56 6.05 -5.88 -8.47
CA LEU A 56 5.56 -5.16 -7.27
C LEU A 56 4.55 -4.05 -7.61
N ARG A 57 3.73 -4.30 -8.61
CA ARG A 57 2.60 -3.45 -9.00
C ARG A 57 1.36 -4.30 -9.17
N GLY A 58 0.22 -3.78 -8.79
CA GLY A 58 -1.04 -4.47 -8.99
C GLY A 58 -2.20 -3.69 -8.44
N HIS A 59 -3.39 -3.96 -8.95
CA HIS A 59 -4.60 -3.33 -8.45
C HIS A 59 -5.61 -4.38 -8.00
N GLN A 60 -6.53 -3.93 -7.16
CA GLN A 60 -7.65 -4.72 -6.68
C GLN A 60 -8.83 -3.81 -6.42
N PHE A 61 -9.97 -4.40 -6.17
CA PHE A 61 -11.18 -3.65 -5.80
C PHE A 61 -11.58 -4.03 -4.38
N SER A 62 -12.00 -3.05 -3.60
CA SER A 62 -12.48 -3.29 -2.24
C SER A 62 -13.76 -4.14 -2.26
N GLY A 63 -13.94 -4.95 -1.21
CA GLY A 63 -15.16 -5.72 -1.03
C GLY A 63 -16.35 -4.86 -0.62
N ALA A 64 -17.50 -5.49 -0.47
CA ALA A 64 -18.74 -4.79 -0.11
C ALA A 64 -18.63 -4.04 1.23
N ASP A 65 -17.79 -4.53 2.14
CA ASP A 65 -17.53 -3.90 3.44
C ASP A 65 -16.42 -2.85 3.38
N GLY A 66 -15.92 -2.51 2.20
CA GLY A 66 -14.81 -1.61 1.98
C GLY A 66 -13.43 -2.26 2.16
N GLY A 67 -13.36 -3.53 2.50
CA GLY A 67 -12.11 -4.22 2.83
C GLY A 67 -11.20 -4.43 1.65
N TYR A 68 -9.89 -4.32 1.90
CA TYR A 68 -8.86 -4.69 0.94
C TYR A 68 -7.77 -5.51 1.65
N ARG A 69 -6.97 -6.20 0.86
CA ARG A 69 -5.85 -6.98 1.38
C ARG A 69 -4.71 -6.95 0.37
N LEU A 70 -3.51 -6.61 0.83
CA LEU A 70 -2.31 -6.56 0.00
C LEU A 70 -1.26 -7.49 0.58
N GLU A 71 -0.79 -8.42 -0.24
CA GLU A 71 0.36 -9.26 0.09
C GLU A 71 1.56 -8.78 -0.73
N THR A 72 2.64 -8.44 -0.06
CA THR A 72 3.82 -7.90 -0.72
C THR A 72 5.09 -8.18 0.09
N VAL A 73 6.18 -7.52 -0.26
CA VAL A 73 7.42 -7.52 0.51
C VAL A 73 7.69 -6.09 1.00
N ILE A 74 8.46 -5.98 2.09
CA ILE A 74 8.85 -4.67 2.60
C ILE A 74 9.81 -4.02 1.58
N PRO A 75 9.50 -2.82 1.07
CA PRO A 75 10.36 -2.15 0.11
C PRO A 75 11.68 -1.72 0.74
N GLY A 76 12.73 -1.66 -0.07
CA GLY A 76 14.00 -1.08 0.33
C GLY A 76 13.94 0.43 0.40
N LEU A 77 15.05 1.04 0.84
CA LEU A 77 15.15 2.49 0.93
C LEU A 77 15.50 3.07 -0.43
N TYR A 78 14.61 3.90 -0.95
CA TYR A 78 14.84 4.69 -2.16
C TYR A 78 15.63 5.95 -1.77
N PRO A 79 16.63 6.40 -2.55
CA PRO A 79 17.42 7.58 -2.17
C PRO A 79 16.56 8.81 -1.87
N GLY A 80 16.81 9.43 -0.72
CA GLY A 80 16.09 10.62 -0.28
C GLY A 80 14.71 10.37 0.29
N ARG A 81 14.23 9.12 0.32
CA ARG A 81 12.89 8.80 0.78
C ARG A 81 12.89 7.73 1.87
N THR A 82 11.93 7.84 2.80
CA THR A 82 11.65 6.76 3.75
C THR A 82 10.92 5.61 3.03
N ARG A 83 10.84 4.44 3.68
CA ARG A 83 10.11 3.29 3.10
C ARG A 83 8.64 3.65 2.92
N HIS A 84 8.09 3.33 1.75
CA HIS A 84 6.71 3.64 1.45
C HIS A 84 6.16 2.76 0.33
N ILE A 85 4.84 2.62 0.32
CA ILE A 85 4.10 1.98 -0.76
C ILE A 85 3.22 3.05 -1.37
N HIS A 86 3.30 3.23 -2.69
CA HIS A 86 2.42 4.14 -3.41
C HIS A 86 1.07 3.49 -3.65
N VAL A 87 0.02 4.29 -3.62
CA VAL A 87 -1.32 3.80 -3.93
C VAL A 87 -2.18 4.90 -4.55
N LYS A 88 -2.99 4.51 -5.53
CA LYS A 88 -4.11 5.31 -6.03
C LYS A 88 -5.40 4.63 -5.62
N VAL A 89 -6.30 5.41 -5.02
CA VAL A 89 -7.61 4.91 -4.57
C VAL A 89 -8.69 5.71 -5.25
N GLN A 90 -9.65 5.04 -5.84
CA GLN A 90 -10.77 5.70 -6.53
C GLN A 90 -12.06 4.93 -6.30
N THR A 91 -13.06 5.59 -5.72
CA THR A 91 -14.41 5.05 -5.64
C THR A 91 -15.10 5.19 -7.01
N PRO A 92 -16.13 4.35 -7.29
CA PRO A 92 -16.86 4.46 -8.56
C PRO A 92 -17.38 5.88 -8.78
N GLY A 93 -16.98 6.49 -9.91
CA GLY A 93 -17.39 7.87 -10.24
C GLY A 93 -16.73 8.96 -9.40
N GLY A 94 -15.86 8.62 -8.47
CA GLY A 94 -15.23 9.60 -7.60
C GLY A 94 -13.86 10.08 -8.08
N PRO A 95 -13.27 11.05 -7.36
CA PRO A 95 -11.94 11.54 -7.68
C PRO A 95 -10.87 10.51 -7.30
N ILE A 96 -9.72 10.59 -7.94
CA ILE A 96 -8.57 9.75 -7.62
C ILE A 96 -7.80 10.36 -6.45
N LEU A 97 -7.61 9.57 -5.38
CA LEU A 97 -6.68 9.91 -4.30
C LEU A 97 -5.35 9.23 -4.59
N THR A 98 -4.31 10.01 -4.82
CA THR A 98 -2.95 9.49 -4.96
C THR A 98 -2.22 9.76 -3.65
N THR A 99 -1.75 8.70 -3.00
CA THR A 99 -1.12 8.82 -1.68
C THR A 99 -0.04 7.76 -1.49
N GLN A 100 0.47 7.68 -0.28
CA GLN A 100 1.50 6.73 0.13
C GLN A 100 1.15 6.18 1.50
N VAL A 101 1.63 4.97 1.79
CA VAL A 101 1.53 4.38 3.13
C VAL A 101 2.95 4.18 3.63
N TYR A 102 3.20 4.64 4.85
CA TYR A 102 4.53 4.63 5.46
C TYR A 102 4.64 3.55 6.54
N PHE A 103 5.88 3.15 6.80
CA PHE A 103 6.19 2.12 7.79
C PHE A 103 6.51 2.74 9.14
N PRO A 104 6.03 2.17 10.25
CA PRO A 104 6.40 2.62 11.59
C PRO A 104 7.86 2.27 11.91
N ASP A 105 8.42 2.94 12.92
CA ASP A 105 9.76 2.68 13.43
C ASP A 105 10.87 2.86 12.40
N GLU A 106 10.63 3.70 11.41
CA GLU A 106 11.60 4.00 10.36
C GLU A 106 12.24 5.36 10.64
N ALA A 107 13.55 5.38 10.88
CA ALA A 107 14.27 6.61 11.24
C ALA A 107 14.18 7.68 10.13
N ARG A 108 14.11 7.27 8.87
CA ARG A 108 14.00 8.20 7.76
C ARG A 108 12.68 8.95 7.69
N ASN A 109 11.66 8.53 8.43
CA ASN A 109 10.39 9.25 8.46
C ASN A 109 10.59 10.70 8.87
N ALA A 110 11.46 10.96 9.83
CA ALA A 110 11.73 12.32 10.31
C ALA A 110 12.50 13.19 9.31
N ARG A 111 13.10 12.58 8.29
CA ARG A 111 13.94 13.27 7.30
C ARG A 111 13.33 13.35 5.92
N ASP A 112 12.20 12.68 5.68
CA ASP A 112 11.51 12.69 4.40
C ASP A 112 10.65 13.94 4.32
N GLY A 113 10.89 14.81 3.34
CA GLY A 113 10.24 16.11 3.24
C GLY A 113 8.74 16.04 2.94
N ILE A 114 8.23 14.90 2.48
CA ILE A 114 6.81 14.71 2.20
C ILE A 114 6.16 13.65 3.09
N PHE A 115 6.88 13.17 4.10
CA PHE A 115 6.33 12.22 5.05
C PHE A 115 5.16 12.85 5.84
N ASP A 116 4.08 12.08 5.96
CA ASP A 116 2.90 12.48 6.72
C ASP A 116 2.59 11.38 7.75
N PRO A 117 2.67 11.68 9.06
CA PRO A 117 2.42 10.65 10.09
C PRO A 117 0.99 10.10 10.06
N ARG A 118 0.04 10.80 9.44
CA ARG A 118 -1.32 10.28 9.26
C ARG A 118 -1.37 9.11 8.29
N LEU A 119 -0.31 8.88 7.52
CA LEU A 119 -0.21 7.81 6.53
C LEU A 119 0.63 6.62 7.01
N LEU A 120 0.93 6.55 8.31
CA LEU A 120 1.63 5.41 8.90
C LEU A 120 0.70 4.21 9.02
N MET A 121 1.15 3.05 8.51
CA MET A 121 0.45 1.81 8.79
C MET A 121 0.64 1.41 10.26
N LYS A 122 -0.30 0.63 10.78
CA LYS A 122 -0.23 0.11 12.14
C LYS A 122 0.21 -1.35 12.09
N GLN A 123 1.40 -1.63 12.61
CA GLN A 123 1.86 -3.00 12.73
C GLN A 123 1.14 -3.67 13.89
N THR A 124 0.49 -4.81 13.63
CA THR A 124 -0.30 -5.52 14.64
C THR A 124 0.39 -6.81 15.11
N ALA A 125 1.20 -7.45 14.27
CA ALA A 125 1.84 -8.70 14.61
C ALA A 125 3.00 -9.00 13.67
N THR A 126 3.79 -10.01 14.02
CA THR A 126 4.70 -10.70 13.11
C THR A 126 4.39 -12.19 13.26
N GLU A 127 3.98 -12.84 12.18
CA GLU A 127 3.56 -14.23 12.19
C GLU A 127 4.34 -14.99 11.14
N ASN A 128 5.09 -16.04 11.56
CA ASN A 128 5.88 -16.88 10.66
C ASN A 128 6.81 -16.07 9.73
N GLY A 129 7.40 -15.00 10.27
CA GLY A 129 8.27 -14.11 9.48
C GLY A 129 7.54 -13.12 8.59
N VAL A 130 6.21 -13.08 8.63
CA VAL A 130 5.39 -12.11 7.88
C VAL A 130 5.00 -10.97 8.81
N LEU A 131 5.31 -9.75 8.38
CA LEU A 131 4.85 -8.54 9.07
C LEU A 131 3.37 -8.33 8.76
N VAL A 132 2.54 -8.25 9.79
CA VAL A 132 1.10 -8.01 9.64
C VAL A 132 0.79 -6.60 10.08
N ALA A 133 0.14 -5.83 9.20
CA ALA A 133 -0.17 -4.44 9.45
C ALA A 133 -1.54 -4.07 8.90
N THR A 134 -2.07 -2.93 9.37
CA THR A 134 -3.35 -2.39 8.90
C THR A 134 -3.21 -0.92 8.54
N PHE A 135 -4.04 -0.49 7.60
CA PHE A 135 -4.20 0.91 7.23
C PHE A 135 -5.53 1.12 6.55
N ASP A 136 -6.27 2.15 6.96
CA ASP A 136 -7.54 2.53 6.34
C ASP A 136 -7.35 3.76 5.47
N PHE A 137 -7.91 3.72 4.26
CA PHE A 137 -7.91 4.87 3.35
C PHE A 137 -9.21 5.64 3.51
N VAL A 138 -9.10 6.94 3.75
CA VAL A 138 -10.25 7.84 3.86
C VAL A 138 -10.34 8.64 2.56
N VAL A 139 -11.43 8.51 1.86
CA VAL A 139 -11.67 9.15 0.56
C VAL A 139 -12.79 10.17 0.64
N ALA A 140 -12.83 11.08 -0.33
CA ALA A 140 -13.93 12.01 -0.47
C ALA A 140 -15.23 11.26 -0.79
N GLY A 141 -16.32 11.66 -0.22
CA GLY A 141 -17.59 10.99 -0.47
C GLY A 141 -18.65 11.24 0.55
#